data_44b153240c8bcab4c1241ef673357b5f
#
_entry.id   44b153240c8bcab4c1241ef673357b5f
#
_cell.length_a   1.000
_cell.length_b   1.000
_cell.length_c   1.000
_cell.angle_alpha   90.00
_cell.angle_beta   90.00
_cell.angle_gamma   90.00
#
_symmetry.space_group_name_H-M   'P 1'
#
loop_
_entity.id
_entity.type
_entity.pdbx_description
1 polymer ?
#
loop_
_entity_poly.entity_id
_entity_poly.type
_entity_poly.pdbx_seq_one_letter_code
_entity_poly.pdbx_strand_id
1 'polypeptide(L)'
;MGYIIKEFIDAPSVYACLECGSHLARRDDVISRTFQGRLGRAYLTEKVVNQRLGKEEERLLMTGLHTVCDLHCRVCEAIIGWRYVRAHDRSQQYKEGRYILEQSRIYSIDQPVKPGPDGQMSPGAVSCEVAADMQSSLQT
;
A
#
# COMPACT_ATOMS: atom_id res chain seq x y z
N MET A 1 -19.50 20.40 8.94
CA MET A 1 -18.54 19.68 8.12
C MET A 1 -17.15 19.83 8.66
N GLY A 2 -16.49 18.72 8.91
CA GLY A 2 -15.12 18.76 9.37
C GLY A 2 -14.14 18.81 8.20
N TYR A 3 -12.93 19.26 8.50
CA TYR A 3 -11.85 19.20 7.54
C TYR A 3 -11.27 17.80 7.49
N ILE A 4 -10.94 17.33 6.29
CA ILE A 4 -10.20 16.09 6.14
C ILE A 4 -8.73 16.45 6.09
N ILE A 5 -8.00 16.03 7.11
CA ILE A 5 -6.57 16.27 7.17
C ILE A 5 -5.86 15.10 6.50
N LYS A 6 -5.17 15.39 5.40
CA LYS A 6 -4.38 14.39 4.70
C LYS A 6 -2.97 14.38 5.22
N GLU A 7 -2.41 13.19 5.32
CA GLU A 7 -0.98 13.04 5.56
C GLU A 7 -0.26 12.98 4.22
N PHE A 8 0.89 13.62 4.16
CA PHE A 8 1.81 13.48 3.03
C PHE A 8 2.97 12.62 3.45
N ILE A 9 3.32 11.67 2.60
CA ILE A 9 4.44 10.79 2.88
C ILE A 9 5.69 11.41 2.26
N ASP A 10 6.67 11.70 3.09
CA ASP A 10 7.94 12.26 2.65
C ASP A 10 8.91 11.12 2.36
N ALA A 11 8.77 10.54 1.18
CA ALA A 11 9.56 9.40 0.73
C ALA A 11 9.76 9.49 -0.78
N PRO A 12 10.81 8.85 -1.32
CA PRO A 12 11.08 8.91 -2.76
C PRO A 12 9.97 8.30 -3.61
N SER A 13 9.36 7.23 -3.13
CA SER A 13 8.30 6.56 -3.87
C SER A 13 7.16 6.21 -2.94
N VAL A 14 5.95 6.56 -3.35
CA VAL A 14 4.75 6.30 -2.57
C VAL A 14 3.66 5.75 -3.47
N TYR A 15 2.74 5.00 -2.87
CA TYR A 15 1.52 4.58 -3.54
C TYR A 15 0.39 5.51 -3.12
N ALA A 16 -0.39 5.93 -4.09
CA ALA A 16 -1.49 6.86 -3.88
C ALA A 16 -2.80 6.27 -4.37
N CYS A 17 -3.91 6.76 -3.82
CA CYS A 17 -5.24 6.35 -4.25
C CYS A 17 -5.47 6.78 -5.70
N LEU A 18 -5.88 5.84 -6.53
CA LEU A 18 -6.11 6.10 -7.95
C LEU A 18 -7.21 7.16 -8.16
N GLU A 19 -8.22 7.18 -7.29
CA GLU A 19 -9.37 8.06 -7.45
C GLU A 19 -9.07 9.51 -7.06
N CYS A 20 -8.30 9.73 -5.98
CA CYS A 20 -8.14 11.08 -5.46
C CYS A 20 -6.68 11.51 -5.28
N GLY A 21 -5.72 10.61 -5.47
CA GLY A 21 -4.32 10.95 -5.37
C GLY A 21 -3.77 11.06 -3.96
N SER A 22 -4.54 10.73 -2.94
CA SER A 22 -4.05 10.79 -1.57
C SER A 22 -2.97 9.74 -1.34
N HIS A 23 -1.91 10.12 -0.65
CA HIS A 23 -0.84 9.18 -0.32
C HIS A 23 -1.35 8.09 0.60
N LEU A 24 -0.98 6.86 0.35
CA LEU A 24 -1.46 5.72 1.15
C LEU A 24 -0.33 4.97 1.82
N ALA A 25 0.74 4.68 1.11
CA ALA A 25 1.82 3.87 1.67
C ALA A 25 3.15 4.23 1.03
N ARG A 26 4.22 4.07 1.80
CA ARG A 26 5.57 4.14 1.25
C ARG A 26 5.82 2.85 0.48
N ARG A 27 6.49 2.98 -0.65
CA ARG A 27 6.89 1.79 -1.40
C ARG A 27 7.76 0.86 -0.58
N ASP A 28 8.63 1.42 0.27
CA ASP A 28 9.53 0.64 1.12
C ASP A 28 8.80 -0.15 2.20
N ASP A 29 7.57 0.21 2.53
CA ASP A 29 6.78 -0.52 3.52
C ASP A 29 6.08 -1.74 2.93
N VAL A 30 6.15 -1.94 1.62
CA VAL A 30 5.55 -3.10 0.97
C VAL A 30 6.40 -4.33 1.25
N ILE A 31 5.77 -5.35 1.81
CA ILE A 31 6.44 -6.60 2.20
C ILE A 31 6.44 -7.60 1.04
N SER A 32 5.33 -7.64 0.31
CA SER A 32 5.18 -8.58 -0.80
C SER A 32 4.33 -7.97 -1.90
N ARG A 33 4.70 -8.23 -3.15
CA ARG A 33 3.99 -7.74 -4.33
C ARG A 33 3.31 -8.84 -5.11
N THR A 34 3.23 -10.04 -4.53
CA THR A 34 2.72 -11.21 -5.23
C THR A 34 1.45 -11.78 -4.62
N PHE A 35 0.77 -10.99 -3.80
CA PHE A 35 -0.52 -11.42 -3.25
C PHE A 35 -1.61 -11.31 -4.31
N GLN A 36 -2.65 -12.11 -4.11
CA GLN A 36 -3.83 -12.12 -4.97
C GLN A 36 -4.97 -11.40 -4.25
N GLY A 37 -5.49 -10.34 -4.87
CA GLY A 37 -6.63 -9.60 -4.36
C GLY A 37 -7.90 -9.95 -5.12
N ARG A 38 -8.94 -9.16 -4.91
CA ARG A 38 -10.21 -9.34 -5.63
C ARG A 38 -10.09 -8.96 -7.09
N LEU A 39 -9.26 -7.97 -7.37
CA LEU A 39 -9.16 -7.36 -8.70
C LEU A 39 -7.88 -7.75 -9.41
N GLY A 40 -7.20 -8.76 -8.93
CA GLY A 40 -5.93 -9.21 -9.47
C GLY A 40 -4.82 -9.09 -8.45
N ARG A 41 -3.66 -8.63 -8.91
CA ARG A 41 -2.49 -8.52 -8.03
C ARG A 41 -2.72 -7.53 -6.90
N ALA A 42 -2.16 -7.84 -5.73
CA ALA A 42 -2.26 -7.00 -4.56
C ALA A 42 -0.93 -7.00 -3.80
N TYR A 43 -0.73 -5.97 -2.98
CA TYR A 43 0.49 -5.78 -2.22
C TYR A 43 0.21 -5.90 -0.73
N LEU A 44 1.01 -6.68 -0.03
CA LEU A 44 0.98 -6.71 1.43
C LEU A 44 1.90 -5.62 1.93
N THR A 45 1.38 -4.71 2.74
CA THR A 45 2.15 -3.58 3.25
C THR A 45 2.02 -3.45 4.76
N GLU A 46 3.09 -2.97 5.37
CA GLU A 46 3.19 -2.81 6.81
C GLU A 46 2.27 -1.72 7.35
N LYS A 47 2.14 -0.61 6.61
CA LYS A 47 1.46 0.58 7.09
C LYS A 47 0.75 1.30 5.95
N VAL A 48 -0.44 1.83 6.23
CA VAL A 48 -1.20 2.65 5.30
C VAL A 48 -1.70 3.88 6.05
N VAL A 49 -1.54 5.05 5.46
CA VAL A 49 -2.07 6.31 6.00
C VAL A 49 -3.28 6.76 5.18
N ASN A 50 -3.97 7.77 5.63
CA ASN A 50 -5.17 8.32 4.97
C ASN A 50 -6.21 7.24 4.68
N GLN A 51 -6.39 6.32 5.61
CA GLN A 51 -7.28 5.17 5.45
C GLN A 51 -8.37 5.17 6.51
N ARG A 52 -9.46 4.50 6.19
CA ARG A 52 -10.55 4.22 7.12
C ARG A 52 -10.87 2.74 7.03
N LEU A 53 -11.02 2.09 8.17
CA LEU A 53 -11.36 0.68 8.22
C LEU A 53 -12.86 0.50 8.30
N GLY A 54 -13.37 -0.47 7.55
CA GLY A 54 -14.75 -0.86 7.61
C GLY A 54 -15.02 -1.83 8.74
N LYS A 55 -16.17 -2.47 8.68
CA LYS A 55 -16.59 -3.45 9.69
C LYS A 55 -15.77 -4.74 9.58
N GLU A 56 -15.42 -5.31 10.72
CA GLU A 56 -14.75 -6.61 10.74
C GLU A 56 -15.71 -7.70 10.29
N GLU A 57 -15.21 -8.60 9.46
CA GLU A 57 -15.98 -9.77 9.02
C GLU A 57 -15.04 -10.93 8.74
N GLU A 58 -15.59 -12.13 8.85
CA GLU A 58 -14.84 -13.33 8.51
C GLU A 58 -14.97 -13.62 7.03
N ARG A 59 -13.85 -13.92 6.38
CA ARG A 59 -13.81 -14.28 4.97
C ARG A 59 -12.95 -15.50 4.77
N LEU A 60 -13.43 -16.41 3.95
CA LEU A 60 -12.64 -17.55 3.53
C LEU A 60 -11.84 -17.13 2.30
N LEU A 61 -10.56 -16.95 2.49
CA LEU A 61 -9.63 -16.59 1.42
C LEU A 61 -8.92 -17.85 0.95
N MET A 62 -8.11 -17.72 -0.11
CA MET A 62 -7.37 -18.87 -0.66
C MET A 62 -6.47 -19.54 0.39
N THR A 63 -5.99 -18.77 1.35
CA THR A 63 -5.07 -19.26 2.38
C THR A 63 -5.77 -19.57 3.70
N GLY A 64 -7.11 -19.63 3.70
CA GLY A 64 -7.86 -20.02 4.87
C GLY A 64 -8.77 -18.93 5.42
N LEU A 65 -9.34 -19.19 6.58
CA LEU A 65 -10.29 -18.27 7.21
C LEU A 65 -9.54 -17.12 7.89
N HIS A 66 -9.97 -15.92 7.58
CA HIS A 66 -9.39 -14.69 8.13
C HIS A 66 -10.48 -13.76 8.60
N THR A 67 -10.20 -13.00 9.64
CA THR A 67 -11.04 -11.86 10.02
C THR A 67 -10.39 -10.62 9.40
N VAL A 68 -11.14 -9.91 8.58
CA VAL A 68 -10.64 -8.76 7.84
C VAL A 68 -11.63 -7.61 7.93
N CYS A 69 -11.17 -6.40 7.63
CA CYS A 69 -12.06 -5.27 7.40
C CYS A 69 -11.64 -4.58 6.12
N ASP A 70 -12.62 -4.08 5.38
CA ASP A 70 -12.35 -3.34 4.16
C ASP A 70 -11.53 -2.10 4.48
N LEU A 71 -10.61 -1.78 3.60
CA LEU A 71 -9.76 -0.61 3.70
C LEU A 71 -10.25 0.43 2.70
N HIS A 72 -10.65 1.59 3.21
CA HIS A 72 -11.14 2.69 2.39
C HIS A 72 -10.12 3.82 2.40
N CYS A 73 -10.01 4.51 1.28
CA CYS A 73 -9.35 5.81 1.28
C CYS A 73 -10.21 6.75 2.10
N ARG A 74 -9.63 7.34 3.14
CA ARG A 74 -10.40 8.23 4.03
C ARG A 74 -10.89 9.48 3.31
N VAL A 75 -10.23 9.87 2.23
CA VAL A 75 -10.51 11.12 1.53
C VAL A 75 -11.68 10.95 0.55
N CYS A 76 -11.64 9.92 -0.30
CA CYS A 76 -12.66 9.72 -1.33
C CYS A 76 -13.58 8.53 -1.07
N GLU A 77 -13.34 7.76 -0.01
CA GLU A 77 -14.11 6.59 0.43
C GLU A 77 -14.05 5.39 -0.51
N ALA A 78 -13.21 5.42 -1.53
CA ALA A 78 -13.02 4.27 -2.41
C ALA A 78 -12.43 3.09 -1.63
N ILE A 79 -12.89 1.87 -1.95
CA ILE A 79 -12.32 0.67 -1.36
C ILE A 79 -11.01 0.38 -2.08
N ILE A 80 -9.91 0.31 -1.32
CA ILE A 80 -8.58 0.14 -1.88
C ILE A 80 -7.92 -1.19 -1.50
N GLY A 81 -8.56 -1.94 -0.61
CA GLY A 81 -8.04 -3.22 -0.16
C GLY A 81 -8.70 -3.67 1.12
N TRP A 82 -7.92 -4.30 2.00
CA TRP A 82 -8.41 -4.71 3.31
C TRP A 82 -7.27 -4.78 4.31
N ARG A 83 -7.63 -4.89 5.58
CA ARG A 83 -6.69 -5.11 6.67
C ARG A 83 -6.93 -6.48 7.27
N TYR A 84 -5.86 -7.22 7.53
CA TYR A 84 -5.95 -8.48 8.24
C TYR A 84 -6.02 -8.19 9.74
N VAL A 85 -7.16 -8.50 10.35
CA VAL A 85 -7.32 -8.36 11.79
C VAL A 85 -6.82 -9.63 12.47
N ARG A 86 -7.21 -10.79 11.93
CA ARG A 86 -6.85 -12.07 12.51
C ARG A 86 -6.75 -13.13 11.43
N ALA A 87 -5.74 -13.98 11.54
CA ALA A 87 -5.60 -15.16 10.71
C ALA A 87 -5.79 -16.39 11.61
N HIS A 88 -6.69 -17.28 11.20
CA HIS A 88 -7.02 -18.46 12.01
C HIS A 88 -5.97 -19.55 11.87
N ASP A 89 -5.31 -19.64 10.72
CA ASP A 89 -4.22 -20.57 10.50
C ASP A 89 -2.91 -19.98 11.01
N ARG A 90 -2.19 -20.74 11.81
CA ARG A 90 -0.92 -20.27 12.38
C ARG A 90 0.07 -19.84 11.31
N SER A 91 0.12 -20.55 10.19
CA SER A 91 1.04 -20.22 9.09
C SER A 91 0.74 -18.87 8.45
N GLN A 92 -0.44 -18.31 8.67
CA GLN A 92 -0.87 -17.04 8.09
C GLN A 92 -0.85 -15.89 9.09
N GLN A 93 -0.48 -16.14 10.33
CA GLN A 93 -0.53 -15.11 11.38
C GLN A 93 0.42 -13.95 11.15
N TYR A 94 1.42 -14.12 10.30
CA TYR A 94 2.33 -13.01 9.95
C TYR A 94 1.59 -11.85 9.26
N LYS A 95 0.40 -12.10 8.72
CA LYS A 95 -0.41 -11.06 8.06
C LYS A 95 -1.13 -10.15 9.03
N GLU A 96 -1.33 -10.59 10.27
CA GLU A 96 -2.13 -9.85 11.23
C GLU A 96 -1.58 -8.45 11.46
N GLY A 97 -2.47 -7.46 11.44
CA GLY A 97 -2.12 -6.06 11.58
C GLY A 97 -1.61 -5.40 10.31
N ARG A 98 -1.47 -6.17 9.23
CA ARG A 98 -0.98 -5.67 7.95
C ARG A 98 -2.11 -5.46 6.98
N TYR A 99 -1.80 -4.77 5.87
CA TYR A 99 -2.80 -4.30 4.93
C TYR A 99 -2.55 -4.87 3.55
N ILE A 100 -3.63 -5.07 2.82
CA ILE A 100 -3.58 -5.38 1.38
C ILE A 100 -4.02 -4.13 0.62
N LEU A 101 -3.19 -3.72 -0.33
CA LEU A 101 -3.54 -2.68 -1.29
C LEU A 101 -3.71 -3.34 -2.66
N GLU A 102 -4.88 -3.17 -3.26
CA GLU A 102 -5.15 -3.70 -4.58
C GLU A 102 -4.42 -2.87 -5.62
N GLN A 103 -3.62 -3.51 -6.46
CA GLN A 103 -2.81 -2.82 -7.46
C GLN A 103 -3.65 -1.93 -8.38
N SER A 104 -4.84 -2.40 -8.74
CA SER A 104 -5.72 -1.67 -9.66
C SER A 104 -6.38 -0.45 -9.04
N ARG A 105 -6.23 -0.25 -7.73
CA ARG A 105 -6.84 0.86 -7.01
C ARG A 105 -5.84 1.93 -6.58
N ILE A 106 -4.58 1.72 -6.92
CA ILE A 106 -3.50 2.63 -6.51
C ILE A 106 -2.57 2.89 -7.69
N TYR A 107 -1.75 3.91 -7.57
CA TYR A 107 -0.68 4.16 -8.53
C TYR A 107 0.56 4.66 -7.79
N SER A 108 1.69 4.53 -8.44
CA SER A 108 2.98 4.88 -7.86
C SER A 108 3.33 6.32 -8.21
N ILE A 109 3.80 7.06 -7.22
CA ILE A 109 4.32 8.42 -7.39
C ILE A 109 5.77 8.43 -6.97
N ASP A 110 6.63 8.94 -7.86
CA ASP A 110 8.01 9.21 -7.50
C ASP A 110 8.14 10.68 -7.15
N GLN A 111 8.79 10.96 -6.04
CA GLN A 111 8.91 12.32 -5.51
C GLN A 111 10.38 12.72 -5.42
N PRO A 112 10.69 14.02 -5.59
CA PRO A 112 12.02 14.49 -5.30
C PRO A 112 12.34 14.28 -3.82
N VAL A 113 13.49 13.71 -3.54
CA VAL A 113 13.96 13.57 -2.16
C VAL A 113 14.53 14.91 -1.74
N LYS A 114 14.18 15.37 -0.54
CA LYS A 114 14.78 16.59 -0.02
C LYS A 114 16.28 16.39 0.12
N PRO A 115 17.11 17.39 -0.28
CA PRO A 115 18.54 17.26 -0.11
C PRO A 115 18.88 17.03 1.35
N GLY A 116 19.83 16.11 1.59
CA GLY A 116 20.33 15.92 2.94
C GLY A 116 21.08 17.15 3.42
N PRO A 117 21.63 17.11 4.64
CA PRO A 117 22.35 18.28 5.19
C PRO A 117 23.51 18.74 4.33
N ASP A 118 24.07 17.86 3.50
CA ASP A 118 25.13 18.18 2.56
C ASP A 118 24.61 18.74 1.23
N GLY A 119 23.30 18.76 1.03
CA GLY A 119 22.70 19.28 -0.18
C GLY A 119 22.87 18.43 -1.41
N GLN A 120 23.35 17.22 -1.28
CA GLN A 120 23.64 16.37 -2.44
C GLN A 120 22.51 15.38 -2.68
N MET A 121 22.04 15.36 -3.92
CA MET A 121 21.19 14.31 -4.44
C MET A 121 22.01 13.45 -5.37
N SER A 122 21.82 12.15 -5.33
CA SER A 122 22.51 11.23 -6.22
C SER A 122 21.66 11.05 -7.50
N PRO A 123 22.00 11.72 -8.60
CA PRO A 123 21.17 11.65 -9.81
C PRO A 123 21.09 10.25 -10.41
N GLY A 124 22.14 9.45 -10.21
CA GLY A 124 22.16 8.10 -10.74
C GLY A 124 21.18 7.15 -10.06
N ALA A 125 20.85 7.42 -8.81
CA ALA A 125 19.95 6.58 -8.05
C ALA A 125 18.52 6.59 -8.62
N VAL A 126 18.09 7.74 -9.12
CA VAL A 126 16.74 7.88 -9.68
C VAL A 126 16.57 7.01 -10.91
N SER A 127 17.56 7.02 -11.80
CA SER A 127 17.51 6.21 -13.02
C SER A 127 17.48 4.70 -12.70
N CYS A 128 18.29 4.29 -11.73
CA CYS A 128 18.36 2.89 -11.34
C CYS A 128 17.04 2.41 -10.75
N GLU A 129 16.40 3.25 -9.97
CA GLU A 129 15.12 2.89 -9.35
C GLU A 129 14.02 2.67 -10.39
N VAL A 130 13.96 3.53 -11.40
CA VAL A 130 12.99 3.39 -12.47
C VAL A 130 13.21 2.07 -13.22
N ALA A 131 14.46 1.73 -13.52
CA ALA A 131 14.76 0.47 -14.20
C ALA A 131 14.38 -0.74 -13.35
N ALA A 132 14.65 -0.68 -12.05
CA ALA A 132 14.30 -1.77 -11.15
C ALA A 132 12.78 -1.97 -11.07
N ASP A 133 12.03 -0.87 -11.08
CA ASP A 133 10.57 -0.95 -11.05
C ASP A 133 10.01 -1.65 -12.28
N MET A 134 10.54 -1.33 -13.43
CA MET A 134 10.12 -1.97 -14.67
C MET A 134 10.42 -3.46 -14.65
N GLN A 135 11.57 -3.84 -14.16
CA GLN A 135 11.94 -5.25 -14.04
C GLN A 135 11.03 -6.00 -13.07
N SER A 136 10.71 -5.39 -11.95
CA SER A 136 9.79 -6.00 -10.99
C SER A 136 8.42 -6.24 -11.60
N SER A 137 7.94 -5.32 -12.40
CA SER A 137 6.65 -5.46 -13.07
C SER A 137 6.66 -6.61 -14.05
N LEU A 138 7.77 -6.82 -14.75
CA LEU A 138 7.87 -7.87 -15.77
C LEU A 138 8.03 -9.26 -15.16
N GLN A 139 8.56 -9.37 -13.96
CA GLN A 139 8.78 -10.67 -13.32
C GLN A 139 7.54 -11.25 -12.66
N THR A 140 6.50 -10.54 -12.65
CA THR A 140 5.24 -10.97 -12.04
C THR A 140 4.19 -11.39 -13.10
#